data_20e2775d05bd5d3b04760fc6038af3b9
#
_entry.id   20e2775d05bd5d3b04760fc6038af3b9
#
_cell.length_a   1.000
_cell.length_b   1.000
_cell.length_c   1.000
_cell.angle_alpha   90.00
_cell.angle_beta   90.00
_cell.angle_gamma   90.00
#
_symmetry.space_group_name_H-M   'P 1'
#
loop_
_entity.id
_entity.type
_entity.pdbx_description
1 polymer ?
#
loop_
_entity_poly.entity_id
_entity_poly.type
_entity_poly.pdbx_seq_one_letter_code
_entity_poly.pdbx_strand_id
1 'polypeptide(L)'
;MRTLRRHGEGFSYALTSQAKQYIYDCHDKEPSWSVLDLNYRWKGWDLFGKVVYWNQRGYQISNLDGGTITKVGDKILDNRQVGIIDYRRHNGGWQYMGGANWQINEKHSLGFRTEWSDNTIGKTQMLMDEDVLRNEELIDHLHAINDSHQPTNHNLNGNLYYDGTVDKLHINFNADYVRRKTGGVTDISETSWTGKASMQSNTEAVTAMTAAKLVLSYPVWKGELQMGMEETYVSADETYAINFTPIPNSDASMEENTLAGFAQYSVALPFGQFSAGLRYEHAKFDYADHINTDNNVHRSNDSWFPSISFSTKLKQVRLSLSYTGKTIRPRFETMSKEISYDNKFTYQTGDPLMKNEIQRTLSLMAQWKWISFSGNYERVDNKVFQRGYPYNDEGVAMIQYTNAADPVHKLSAYLTTAPSFGVWYSRYTVGIQKQFFETDVIDPRAANDMRRISLGKPMYLLQAYNSFRLKKSWIIDLDYQYISPFDKLIYNFDSPIHGLDVSVGKSFLKNDALSFKLSWSDVFNTKHEYVISDFGNCYVHQDSRYYSSALTLRVSYHFNSAQNKYKGTGAGESAKNRM
;
A
#
# COMPACT_ATOMS: atom_id res chain seq x y z
N MET A 1 -4.52 -35.08 40.47
CA MET A 1 -4.55 -33.61 40.39
C MET A 1 -3.72 -33.15 39.21
N ARG A 2 -4.33 -32.81 38.09
CA ARG A 2 -3.65 -32.07 37.01
C ARG A 2 -3.63 -30.60 37.44
N THR A 3 -2.48 -30.12 37.87
CA THR A 3 -2.24 -28.67 38.00
C THR A 3 -2.41 -28.07 36.62
N LEU A 4 -3.53 -27.41 36.40
CA LEU A 4 -3.68 -26.44 35.31
C LEU A 4 -2.55 -25.40 35.50
N ARG A 5 -1.46 -25.56 34.74
CA ARG A 5 -0.49 -24.47 34.59
C ARG A 5 -1.29 -23.27 34.20
N ARG A 6 -1.23 -22.16 34.95
CA ARG A 6 -1.72 -20.86 34.54
C ARG A 6 -1.08 -20.59 33.20
N HIS A 7 -1.87 -20.71 32.12
CA HIS A 7 -1.40 -20.37 30.78
C HIS A 7 -1.01 -18.90 30.80
N GLY A 8 0.30 -18.63 30.76
CA GLY A 8 0.73 -17.29 30.52
C GLY A 8 1.95 -16.74 31.25
N GLU A 9 2.52 -17.39 32.24
CA GLU A 9 3.77 -16.92 32.85
C GLU A 9 4.99 -17.69 32.32
N GLY A 10 6.12 -16.97 32.17
CA GLY A 10 7.40 -17.52 31.73
C GLY A 10 7.82 -17.07 30.34
N PHE A 11 8.86 -17.68 29.83
CA PHE A 11 9.46 -17.38 28.54
C PHE A 11 8.82 -18.19 27.42
N SER A 12 8.59 -17.53 26.29
CA SER A 12 8.19 -18.17 25.03
C SER A 12 8.92 -17.52 23.86
N TYR A 13 9.16 -18.30 22.80
CA TYR A 13 9.75 -17.78 21.57
C TYR A 13 9.23 -18.54 20.36
N ALA A 14 9.31 -17.86 19.20
CA ALA A 14 9.09 -18.49 17.92
C ALA A 14 10.18 -18.03 16.94
N LEU A 15 10.73 -19.01 16.22
CA LEU A 15 11.67 -18.77 15.13
C LEU A 15 11.03 -19.27 13.84
N THR A 16 10.94 -18.40 12.86
CA THR A 16 10.52 -18.77 11.51
C THR A 16 11.59 -18.31 10.53
N SER A 17 12.00 -19.19 9.65
CA SER A 17 12.93 -18.87 8.56
C SER A 17 12.41 -19.45 7.26
N GLN A 18 12.65 -18.74 6.17
CA GLN A 18 12.35 -19.22 4.83
C GLN A 18 13.47 -18.87 3.85
N ALA A 19 13.71 -19.80 2.94
CA ALA A 19 14.53 -19.61 1.76
C ALA A 19 13.66 -19.80 0.53
N LYS A 20 13.89 -18.97 -0.50
CA LYS A 20 13.13 -18.96 -1.74
C LYS A 20 14.10 -19.12 -2.91
N GLN A 21 13.80 -20.03 -3.82
CA GLN A 21 14.52 -20.24 -5.07
C GLN A 21 13.60 -19.99 -6.26
N TYR A 22 13.95 -19.07 -7.14
CA TYR A 22 13.28 -18.89 -8.41
C TYR A 22 13.66 -19.99 -9.40
N ILE A 23 12.69 -20.51 -10.15
CA ILE A 23 12.91 -21.66 -11.05
C ILE A 23 13.60 -21.23 -12.35
N TYR A 24 13.30 -20.00 -12.80
CA TYR A 24 13.76 -19.48 -14.09
C TYR A 24 14.79 -18.33 -13.95
N ASP A 25 15.24 -18.05 -12.73
CA ASP A 25 16.21 -16.99 -12.46
C ASP A 25 17.59 -17.59 -12.21
N CYS A 26 18.61 -17.06 -12.90
CA CYS A 26 20.01 -17.48 -12.80
C CYS A 26 20.83 -16.64 -11.81
N HIS A 27 20.21 -15.95 -10.86
CA HIS A 27 20.90 -15.01 -9.98
C HIS A 27 21.50 -15.69 -8.73
N ASP A 28 22.75 -15.33 -8.41
CA ASP A 28 23.65 -16.00 -7.45
C ASP A 28 23.24 -15.99 -5.96
N LYS A 29 22.18 -15.31 -5.57
CA LYS A 29 21.76 -15.23 -4.15
C LYS A 29 20.26 -15.35 -3.99
N GLU A 30 19.86 -16.24 -3.11
CA GLU A 30 18.46 -16.56 -2.86
C GLU A 30 17.80 -15.55 -1.91
N PRO A 31 16.55 -15.15 -2.18
CA PRO A 31 15.76 -14.40 -1.22
C PRO A 31 15.55 -15.19 0.07
N SER A 32 15.72 -14.52 1.21
CA SER A 32 15.54 -15.14 2.51
C SER A 32 14.78 -14.21 3.47
N TRP A 33 14.08 -14.80 4.41
CA TRP A 33 13.37 -14.08 5.44
C TRP A 33 13.41 -14.88 6.74
N SER A 34 13.72 -14.21 7.85
CA SER A 34 13.78 -14.86 9.15
C SER A 34 13.18 -13.95 10.21
N VAL A 35 12.42 -14.52 11.12
CA VAL A 35 11.79 -13.81 12.24
C VAL A 35 12.05 -14.58 13.53
N LEU A 36 12.51 -13.86 14.53
CA LEU A 36 12.58 -14.31 15.91
C LEU A 36 11.62 -13.47 16.74
N ASP A 37 10.60 -14.11 17.31
CA ASP A 37 9.69 -13.52 18.28
C ASP A 37 10.05 -14.00 19.68
N LEU A 38 10.12 -13.07 20.63
CA LEU A 38 10.45 -13.31 22.03
C LEU A 38 9.34 -12.74 22.91
N ASN A 39 8.97 -13.48 23.96
CA ASN A 39 8.00 -12.99 24.95
C ASN A 39 8.35 -13.52 26.33
N TYR A 40 8.28 -12.65 27.35
CA TYR A 40 8.47 -13.01 28.75
C TYR A 40 7.38 -12.38 29.61
N ARG A 41 6.68 -13.21 30.39
CA ARG A 41 5.60 -12.79 31.29
C ARG A 41 5.94 -13.06 32.73
N TRP A 42 5.73 -12.04 33.56
CA TRP A 42 5.95 -12.12 34.99
C TRP A 42 5.10 -11.10 35.76
N LYS A 43 4.26 -11.56 36.69
CA LYS A 43 3.48 -10.73 37.63
C LYS A 43 2.79 -9.52 37.00
N GLY A 44 2.03 -9.72 35.93
CA GLY A 44 1.34 -8.63 35.25
C GLY A 44 2.17 -7.89 34.20
N TRP A 45 3.48 -8.12 34.12
CA TRP A 45 4.33 -7.65 33.03
C TRP A 45 4.34 -8.64 31.86
N ASP A 46 4.29 -8.08 30.66
CA ASP A 46 4.46 -8.82 29.41
C ASP A 46 5.51 -8.10 28.57
N LEU A 47 6.74 -8.61 28.58
CA LEU A 47 7.87 -8.06 27.81
C LEU A 47 7.95 -8.83 26.49
N PHE A 48 8.08 -8.12 25.39
CA PHE A 48 8.13 -8.74 24.07
C PHE A 48 9.18 -8.10 23.18
N GLY A 49 9.72 -8.89 22.28
CA GLY A 49 10.67 -8.44 21.26
C GLY A 49 10.50 -9.23 19.97
N LYS A 50 10.90 -8.62 18.87
CA LYS A 50 10.92 -9.24 17.55
C LYS A 50 12.13 -8.75 16.78
N VAL A 51 12.81 -9.67 16.11
CA VAL A 51 13.86 -9.36 15.14
C VAL A 51 13.45 -9.98 13.80
N VAL A 52 13.46 -9.18 12.76
CA VAL A 52 13.20 -9.61 11.39
C VAL A 52 14.41 -9.28 10.54
N TYR A 53 14.87 -10.27 9.81
CA TYR A 53 15.78 -10.09 8.67
C TYR A 53 15.04 -10.44 7.40
N TRP A 54 15.20 -9.63 6.36
CA TRP A 54 14.61 -9.91 5.07
C TRP A 54 15.56 -9.50 3.95
N ASN A 55 15.53 -10.29 2.89
CA ASN A 55 16.30 -10.10 1.67
C ASN A 55 15.43 -10.58 0.52
N GLN A 56 15.06 -9.69 -0.39
CA GLN A 56 14.17 -9.97 -1.51
C GLN A 56 14.83 -9.57 -2.82
N ARG A 57 14.56 -10.32 -3.85
CA ARG A 57 14.96 -10.05 -5.22
C ARG A 57 13.75 -10.08 -6.11
N GLY A 58 13.73 -9.22 -7.11
CA GLY A 58 12.74 -9.19 -8.17
C GLY A 58 13.44 -9.01 -9.50
N TYR A 59 12.96 -9.71 -10.50
CA TYR A 59 13.40 -9.60 -11.87
C TYR A 59 12.20 -9.51 -12.79
N GLN A 60 12.24 -8.56 -13.70
CA GLN A 60 11.17 -8.29 -14.66
C GLN A 60 11.80 -7.90 -16.00
N ILE A 61 11.26 -8.44 -17.08
CA ILE A 61 11.54 -7.96 -18.44
C ILE A 61 10.25 -7.38 -18.98
N SER A 62 10.34 -6.20 -19.57
CA SER A 62 9.21 -5.50 -20.17
C SER A 62 9.53 -5.09 -21.60
N ASN A 63 8.62 -5.35 -22.52
CA ASN A 63 8.60 -4.65 -23.80
C ASN A 63 7.88 -3.31 -23.57
N LEU A 64 8.50 -2.25 -23.99
CA LEU A 64 7.99 -0.87 -23.89
C LEU A 64 7.66 -0.34 -25.28
N ASP A 65 6.52 0.33 -25.39
CA ASP A 65 6.14 1.17 -26.49
C ASP A 65 5.47 2.43 -25.91
N GLY A 66 6.23 3.50 -25.77
CA GLY A 66 5.78 4.73 -25.15
C GLY A 66 6.10 5.93 -26.00
N GLY A 67 5.36 7.02 -25.80
CA GLY A 67 5.60 8.22 -26.59
C GLY A 67 5.04 9.48 -25.97
N THR A 68 5.53 10.59 -26.50
CA THR A 68 5.10 11.96 -26.14
C THR A 68 4.68 12.72 -27.38
N ILE A 69 3.60 13.47 -27.25
CA ILE A 69 2.99 14.25 -28.34
C ILE A 69 3.01 15.70 -27.94
N THR A 70 3.69 16.54 -28.72
CA THR A 70 3.83 17.96 -28.45
C THR A 70 3.53 18.76 -29.70
N LYS A 71 2.86 19.91 -29.55
CA LYS A 71 2.58 20.84 -30.63
C LYS A 71 3.57 22.00 -30.56
N VAL A 72 4.34 22.20 -31.62
CA VAL A 72 5.30 23.30 -31.75
C VAL A 72 4.90 24.13 -32.98
N GLY A 73 4.33 25.30 -32.73
CA GLY A 73 3.66 26.07 -33.77
C GLY A 73 2.50 25.27 -34.38
N ASP A 74 2.51 25.07 -35.70
CA ASP A 74 1.50 24.27 -36.42
C ASP A 74 1.91 22.78 -36.62
N LYS A 75 3.07 22.39 -36.11
CA LYS A 75 3.58 21.00 -36.27
C LYS A 75 3.35 20.18 -35.03
N ILE A 76 2.95 18.93 -35.25
CA ILE A 76 2.90 17.91 -34.22
C ILE A 76 4.24 17.15 -34.23
N LEU A 77 4.88 17.08 -33.07
CA LEU A 77 6.01 16.20 -32.81
C LEU A 77 5.49 15.00 -32.04
N ASP A 78 5.64 13.82 -32.63
CA ASP A 78 5.37 12.52 -31.99
C ASP A 78 6.72 11.82 -31.78
N ASN A 79 7.22 11.84 -30.52
CA ASN A 79 8.41 11.10 -30.12
C ASN A 79 7.99 9.79 -29.51
N ARG A 80 8.46 8.66 -30.06
CA ARG A 80 8.13 7.31 -29.62
C ARG A 80 9.39 6.55 -29.26
N GLN A 81 9.36 5.81 -28.16
CA GLN A 81 10.40 4.90 -27.70
C GLN A 81 9.85 3.49 -27.73
N VAL A 82 10.55 2.59 -28.44
CA VAL A 82 10.16 1.18 -28.54
C VAL A 82 11.36 0.34 -28.20
N GLY A 83 11.22 -0.53 -27.19
CA GLY A 83 12.37 -1.32 -26.78
C GLY A 83 12.09 -2.27 -25.63
N ILE A 84 13.17 -2.65 -24.95
CA ILE A 84 13.15 -3.61 -23.86
C ILE A 84 13.71 -2.95 -22.60
N ILE A 85 13.03 -3.18 -21.48
CA ILE A 85 13.50 -2.81 -20.15
C ILE A 85 13.78 -4.10 -19.35
N ASP A 86 15.02 -4.26 -18.90
CA ASP A 86 15.42 -5.28 -17.93
C ASP A 86 15.52 -4.62 -16.55
N TYR A 87 14.62 -5.00 -15.67
CA TYR A 87 14.50 -4.43 -14.33
C TYR A 87 14.91 -5.44 -13.27
N ARG A 88 15.95 -5.10 -12.50
CA ARG A 88 16.53 -5.92 -11.43
C ARG A 88 16.45 -5.20 -10.11
N ARG A 89 15.79 -5.80 -9.15
CA ARG A 89 15.62 -5.22 -7.82
C ARG A 89 16.17 -6.12 -6.74
N HIS A 90 16.94 -5.54 -5.84
CA HIS A 90 17.39 -6.19 -4.63
C HIS A 90 17.04 -5.29 -3.43
N ASN A 91 16.22 -5.77 -2.52
CA ASN A 91 15.86 -5.05 -1.30
C ASN A 91 16.08 -5.95 -0.10
N GLY A 92 16.54 -5.36 1.00
CA GLY A 92 16.74 -6.10 2.24
C GLY A 92 16.94 -5.18 3.43
N GLY A 93 16.90 -5.78 4.61
CA GLY A 93 17.08 -5.01 5.81
C GLY A 93 16.82 -5.78 7.09
N TRP A 94 16.86 -5.04 8.17
CA TRP A 94 16.59 -5.49 9.51
C TRP A 94 15.46 -4.68 10.14
N GLN A 95 14.63 -5.34 10.94
CA GLN A 95 13.61 -4.70 11.74
C GLN A 95 13.71 -5.23 13.17
N TYR A 96 13.71 -4.34 14.12
CA TYR A 96 13.76 -4.63 15.54
C TYR A 96 12.54 -4.03 16.21
N MET A 97 11.81 -4.80 16.97
CA MET A 97 10.67 -4.33 17.74
C MET A 97 10.86 -4.78 19.19
N GLY A 98 10.56 -3.90 20.13
CA GLY A 98 10.55 -4.20 21.54
C GLY A 98 9.46 -3.44 22.26
N GLY A 99 8.99 -4.00 23.36
CA GLY A 99 7.98 -3.32 24.16
C GLY A 99 7.64 -4.04 25.45
N ALA A 100 6.84 -3.35 26.24
CA ALA A 100 6.33 -3.86 27.50
C ALA A 100 4.85 -3.52 27.64
N ASN A 101 4.11 -4.42 28.24
CA ASN A 101 2.75 -4.23 28.67
C ASN A 101 2.66 -4.50 30.17
N TRP A 102 2.15 -3.55 30.93
CA TRP A 102 1.93 -3.69 32.36
C TRP A 102 0.44 -3.72 32.66
N GLN A 103 -0.05 -4.86 33.09
CA GLN A 103 -1.39 -5.03 33.63
C GLN A 103 -1.37 -4.60 35.11
N ILE A 104 -1.70 -3.34 35.39
CA ILE A 104 -1.67 -2.73 36.73
C ILE A 104 -2.64 -3.48 37.64
N ASN A 105 -3.86 -3.75 37.13
CA ASN A 105 -4.88 -4.59 37.75
C ASN A 105 -5.83 -5.13 36.66
N GLU A 106 -6.94 -5.77 37.03
CA GLU A 106 -7.89 -6.36 36.06
C GLU A 106 -8.51 -5.33 35.10
N LYS A 107 -8.58 -4.07 35.51
CA LYS A 107 -9.24 -2.98 34.78
C LYS A 107 -8.29 -1.99 34.09
N HIS A 108 -7.02 -1.99 34.42
CA HIS A 108 -6.06 -0.98 33.96
C HIS A 108 -4.79 -1.60 33.39
N SER A 109 -4.41 -1.19 32.23
CA SER A 109 -3.15 -1.55 31.58
C SER A 109 -2.46 -0.35 30.95
N LEU A 110 -1.15 -0.35 30.97
CA LEU A 110 -0.26 0.61 30.35
C LEU A 110 0.79 -0.15 29.55
N GLY A 111 1.20 0.37 28.41
CA GLY A 111 2.29 -0.26 27.67
C GLY A 111 2.92 0.67 26.65
N PHE A 112 4.12 0.29 26.26
CA PHE A 112 4.83 0.95 25.18
C PHE A 112 5.38 -0.08 24.20
N ARG A 113 5.54 0.35 22.94
CA ARG A 113 6.19 -0.40 21.87
C ARG A 113 7.07 0.54 21.07
N THR A 114 8.26 0.08 20.74
CA THR A 114 9.13 0.76 19.77
C THR A 114 9.52 -0.21 18.67
N GLU A 115 9.69 0.31 17.47
CA GLU A 115 10.11 -0.43 16.30
C GLU A 115 11.12 0.42 15.53
N TRP A 116 12.24 -0.17 15.19
CA TRP A 116 13.25 0.45 14.35
C TRP A 116 13.56 -0.48 13.17
N SER A 117 13.64 0.08 11.97
CA SER A 117 14.04 -0.66 10.78
C SER A 117 15.15 0.06 10.03
N ASP A 118 16.03 -0.75 9.48
CA ASP A 118 17.11 -0.36 8.58
C ASP A 118 16.94 -1.17 7.28
N ASN A 119 16.63 -0.49 6.19
CA ASN A 119 16.35 -1.08 4.89
C ASN A 119 17.39 -0.63 3.85
N THR A 120 18.65 -0.44 4.25
CA THR A 120 19.73 0.09 3.41
C THR A 120 20.31 -0.93 2.42
N ILE A 121 19.90 -2.20 2.46
CA ILE A 121 20.24 -3.20 1.46
C ILE A 121 19.31 -3.00 0.25
N GLY A 122 19.37 -1.83 -0.38
CA GLY A 122 18.53 -1.50 -1.52
C GLY A 122 19.36 -1.19 -2.75
N LYS A 123 19.17 -1.95 -3.84
CA LYS A 123 19.73 -1.69 -5.16
C LYS A 123 18.71 -2.03 -6.23
N THR A 124 18.48 -1.07 -7.13
CA THR A 124 17.63 -1.27 -8.31
C THR A 124 18.45 -0.91 -9.54
N GLN A 125 18.47 -1.79 -10.52
CA GLN A 125 19.08 -1.54 -11.80
C GLN A 125 18.03 -1.68 -12.89
N MET A 126 17.96 -0.70 -13.77
CA MET A 126 17.10 -0.70 -14.94
C MET A 126 17.99 -0.49 -16.16
N LEU A 127 17.97 -1.47 -17.07
CA LEU A 127 18.67 -1.47 -18.34
C LEU A 127 17.62 -1.27 -19.43
N MET A 128 17.77 -0.24 -20.23
CA MET A 128 16.86 0.09 -21.33
C MET A 128 17.62 0.03 -22.64
N ASP A 129 17.01 -0.59 -23.64
CA ASP A 129 17.54 -0.68 -24.99
C ASP A 129 16.38 -0.37 -25.94
N GLU A 130 16.39 0.83 -26.56
CA GLU A 130 15.22 1.44 -27.18
C GLU A 130 15.56 2.13 -28.49
N ASP A 131 14.73 1.91 -29.50
CA ASP A 131 14.67 2.72 -30.71
C ASP A 131 13.84 3.98 -30.44
N VAL A 132 14.37 5.12 -30.84
CA VAL A 132 13.71 6.43 -30.72
C VAL A 132 13.25 6.88 -32.11
N LEU A 133 11.93 7.00 -32.25
CA LEU A 133 11.32 7.48 -33.48
C LEU A 133 10.76 8.88 -33.30
N ARG A 134 10.80 9.69 -34.35
CA ARG A 134 10.10 10.99 -34.43
C ARG A 134 9.25 11.02 -35.69
N ASN A 135 7.92 11.16 -35.49
CA ASN A 135 6.96 11.08 -36.60
C ASN A 135 7.16 9.83 -37.47
N GLU A 136 7.32 8.67 -36.83
CA GLU A 136 7.58 7.34 -37.42
C GLU A 136 8.97 7.16 -38.06
N GLU A 137 9.84 8.16 -38.06
CA GLU A 137 11.20 8.06 -38.56
C GLU A 137 12.17 7.72 -37.42
N LEU A 138 13.01 6.70 -37.60
CA LEU A 138 14.04 6.31 -36.63
C LEU A 138 15.14 7.41 -36.60
N ILE A 139 15.26 8.07 -35.45
CA ILE A 139 16.20 9.18 -35.27
C ILE A 139 17.35 8.91 -34.31
N ASP A 140 17.22 7.87 -33.47
CA ASP A 140 18.24 7.52 -32.47
C ASP A 140 18.03 6.08 -32.01
N HIS A 141 19.08 5.53 -31.37
CA HIS A 141 19.00 4.29 -30.60
C HIS A 141 19.59 4.56 -29.23
N LEU A 142 18.82 4.35 -28.18
CA LEU A 142 19.16 4.69 -26.81
C LEU A 142 19.47 3.43 -26.01
N HIS A 143 20.68 3.35 -25.47
CA HIS A 143 21.00 2.38 -24.44
C HIS A 143 21.19 3.14 -23.13
N ALA A 144 20.34 2.89 -22.13
CA ALA A 144 20.37 3.57 -20.85
C ALA A 144 20.49 2.58 -19.68
N ILE A 145 21.24 2.97 -18.67
CA ILE A 145 21.42 2.24 -17.41
C ILE A 145 21.11 3.18 -16.27
N ASN A 146 20.07 2.87 -15.50
CA ASN A 146 19.74 3.55 -14.25
C ASN A 146 20.10 2.61 -13.09
N ASP A 147 21.10 2.97 -12.31
CA ASP A 147 21.59 2.21 -11.15
C ASP A 147 21.27 2.99 -9.87
N SER A 148 20.23 2.57 -9.16
CA SER A 148 19.74 3.26 -7.97
C SER A 148 20.06 2.47 -6.71
N HIS A 149 20.53 3.16 -5.67
CA HIS A 149 20.72 2.58 -4.35
C HIS A 149 20.21 3.51 -3.25
N GLN A 150 19.87 2.95 -2.11
CA GLN A 150 19.34 3.68 -0.96
C GLN A 150 20.30 3.59 0.22
N PRO A 151 21.30 4.49 0.33
CA PRO A 151 22.27 4.47 1.42
C PRO A 151 21.67 4.81 2.78
N THR A 152 20.49 5.44 2.78
CA THR A 152 19.74 5.76 3.98
C THR A 152 18.29 5.33 3.82
N ASN A 153 17.80 4.45 4.69
CA ASN A 153 16.39 4.08 4.77
C ASN A 153 16.09 3.54 6.17
N HIS A 154 15.90 4.47 7.11
CA HIS A 154 15.68 4.18 8.51
C HIS A 154 14.29 4.63 8.94
N ASN A 155 13.58 3.78 9.69
CA ASN A 155 12.30 4.12 10.27
C ASN A 155 12.31 3.84 11.76
N LEU A 156 11.79 4.78 12.55
CA LEU A 156 11.55 4.64 13.97
C LEU A 156 10.06 4.87 14.25
N ASN A 157 9.42 3.91 14.89
CA ASN A 157 8.04 4.02 15.37
C ASN A 157 8.01 3.82 16.88
N GLY A 158 7.28 4.65 17.60
CA GLY A 158 7.02 4.51 19.02
C GLY A 158 5.53 4.67 19.30
N ASN A 159 4.98 3.84 20.18
CA ASN A 159 3.61 3.99 20.68
C ASN A 159 3.59 3.79 22.19
N LEU A 160 2.89 4.67 22.88
CA LEU A 160 2.51 4.56 24.28
C LEU A 160 1.00 4.45 24.36
N TYR A 161 0.47 3.55 25.18
CA TYR A 161 -0.97 3.46 25.39
C TYR A 161 -1.33 3.33 26.86
N TYR A 162 -2.53 3.81 27.20
CA TYR A 162 -3.26 3.47 28.41
C TYR A 162 -4.65 2.95 28.02
N ASP A 163 -5.06 1.84 28.66
CA ASP A 163 -6.38 1.24 28.49
C ASP A 163 -6.93 0.90 29.87
N GLY A 164 -8.03 1.55 30.27
CA GLY A 164 -8.54 1.39 31.62
C GLY A 164 -10.01 1.69 31.76
N THR A 165 -10.62 1.20 32.88
CA THR A 165 -12.03 1.42 33.20
C THR A 165 -12.16 1.93 34.62
N VAL A 166 -12.71 3.13 34.77
CA VAL A 166 -13.08 3.76 36.05
C VAL A 166 -14.60 3.73 36.18
N ASP A 167 -15.09 2.96 37.12
CA ASP A 167 -16.53 2.64 37.26
C ASP A 167 -17.09 2.07 35.92
N LYS A 168 -17.84 2.89 35.18
CA LYS A 168 -18.44 2.57 33.90
C LYS A 168 -17.75 3.26 32.71
N LEU A 169 -16.85 4.21 33.00
CA LEU A 169 -16.14 4.94 31.97
C LEU A 169 -14.92 4.13 31.51
N HIS A 170 -14.92 3.70 30.25
CA HIS A 170 -13.74 3.11 29.61
C HIS A 170 -12.91 4.23 28.93
N ILE A 171 -11.62 4.24 29.20
CA ILE A 171 -10.66 5.23 28.72
C ILE A 171 -9.60 4.49 27.91
N ASN A 172 -9.41 4.87 26.65
CA ASN A 172 -8.33 4.41 25.80
C ASN A 172 -7.55 5.62 25.29
N PHE A 173 -6.27 5.69 25.64
CA PHE A 173 -5.35 6.72 25.20
C PHE A 173 -4.20 6.10 24.42
N ASN A 174 -3.80 6.73 23.33
CA ASN A 174 -2.61 6.37 22.55
C ASN A 174 -1.84 7.63 22.18
N ALA A 175 -0.52 7.54 22.24
CA ALA A 175 0.40 8.55 21.73
C ALA A 175 1.45 7.88 20.87
N ASP A 176 1.67 8.42 19.68
CA ASP A 176 2.57 7.85 18.67
C ASP A 176 3.61 8.87 18.23
N TYR A 177 4.81 8.39 18.01
CA TYR A 177 5.89 9.10 17.34
C TYR A 177 6.42 8.24 16.19
N VAL A 178 6.54 8.82 15.01
CA VAL A 178 7.13 8.16 13.84
C VAL A 178 8.17 9.09 13.23
N ARG A 179 9.32 8.54 12.87
CA ARG A 179 10.31 9.26 12.07
C ARG A 179 10.83 8.34 10.99
N ARG A 180 10.79 8.82 9.76
CA ARG A 180 11.34 8.15 8.58
C ARG A 180 12.44 9.03 7.99
N LYS A 181 13.60 8.44 7.71
CA LYS A 181 14.66 9.09 6.95
C LYS A 181 15.02 8.20 5.78
N THR A 182 14.89 8.74 4.57
CA THR A 182 15.26 8.06 3.33
C THR A 182 16.25 8.90 2.56
N GLY A 183 17.17 8.25 1.86
CA GLY A 183 18.11 8.90 0.94
C GLY A 183 18.41 7.94 -0.19
N GLY A 184 18.38 8.44 -1.42
CA GLY A 184 18.61 7.69 -2.63
C GLY A 184 19.66 8.37 -3.51
N VAL A 185 20.44 7.55 -4.20
CA VAL A 185 21.38 7.99 -5.25
C VAL A 185 21.05 7.16 -6.48
N THR A 186 20.86 7.82 -7.61
CA THR A 186 20.67 7.17 -8.92
C THR A 186 21.71 7.67 -9.88
N ASP A 187 22.56 6.75 -10.36
CA ASP A 187 23.50 6.97 -11.46
C ASP A 187 22.81 6.59 -12.77
N ILE A 188 22.74 7.54 -13.70
CA ILE A 188 22.09 7.39 -15.00
C ILE A 188 23.19 7.52 -16.07
N SER A 189 23.29 6.53 -16.93
CA SER A 189 24.22 6.52 -18.07
C SER A 189 23.45 6.26 -19.34
N GLU A 190 23.49 7.18 -20.29
CA GLU A 190 22.84 7.08 -21.58
C GLU A 190 23.87 7.09 -22.70
N THR A 191 23.71 6.19 -23.66
CA THR A 191 24.50 6.14 -24.89
C THR A 191 23.55 6.18 -26.07
N SER A 192 23.76 7.12 -26.98
CA SER A 192 22.95 7.33 -28.18
C SER A 192 23.87 7.54 -29.39
N TRP A 193 23.29 7.67 -30.59
CA TRP A 193 24.05 8.01 -31.80
C TRP A 193 24.74 9.39 -31.71
N THR A 194 24.16 10.30 -30.91
CA THR A 194 24.67 11.65 -30.73
C THR A 194 25.76 11.78 -29.67
N GLY A 195 26.00 10.71 -28.86
CA GLY A 195 27.01 10.71 -27.83
C GLY A 195 26.64 9.98 -26.56
N LYS A 196 27.38 10.27 -25.49
CA LYS A 196 27.17 9.72 -24.16
C LYS A 196 26.82 10.82 -23.18
N ALA A 197 25.84 10.56 -22.32
CA ALA A 197 25.49 11.41 -21.19
C ALA A 197 25.61 10.60 -19.89
N SER A 198 26.06 11.26 -18.82
CA SER A 198 26.07 10.69 -17.48
C SER A 198 25.47 11.70 -16.53
N MET A 199 24.50 11.26 -15.76
CA MET A 199 23.77 12.07 -14.79
C MET A 199 23.77 11.35 -13.45
N GLN A 200 23.69 12.11 -12.36
CA GLN A 200 23.48 11.57 -11.03
C GLN A 200 22.42 12.40 -10.33
N SER A 201 21.42 11.74 -9.76
CA SER A 201 20.45 12.35 -8.88
C SER A 201 20.63 11.87 -7.44
N ASN A 202 20.39 12.78 -6.51
CA ASN A 202 20.41 12.53 -5.08
C ASN A 202 19.08 13.01 -4.48
N THR A 203 18.45 12.16 -3.70
CA THR A 203 17.23 12.47 -2.95
C THR A 203 17.47 12.30 -1.46
N GLU A 204 16.99 13.23 -0.64
CA GLU A 204 16.89 13.03 0.80
C GLU A 204 15.50 13.45 1.26
N ALA A 205 14.88 12.64 2.12
CA ALA A 205 13.61 12.98 2.75
C ALA A 205 13.63 12.59 4.23
N VAL A 206 13.16 13.50 5.07
CA VAL A 206 12.96 13.27 6.50
C VAL A 206 11.51 13.59 6.84
N THR A 207 10.75 12.61 7.25
CA THR A 207 9.36 12.82 7.68
C THR A 207 9.23 12.44 9.14
N ALA A 208 8.64 13.31 9.96
CA ALA A 208 8.36 13.06 11.36
C ALA A 208 6.87 13.28 11.65
N MET A 209 6.31 12.48 12.55
CA MET A 209 4.92 12.57 12.98
C MET A 209 4.82 12.40 14.49
N THR A 210 4.00 13.23 15.10
CA THR A 210 3.48 13.03 16.46
C THR A 210 1.97 12.95 16.40
N ALA A 211 1.38 12.04 17.15
CA ALA A 211 -0.07 11.93 17.24
C ALA A 211 -0.51 11.53 18.65
N ALA A 212 -1.66 12.06 19.08
CA ALA A 212 -2.32 11.66 20.32
C ALA A 212 -3.81 11.42 20.06
N LYS A 213 -4.34 10.35 20.64
CA LYS A 213 -5.74 9.95 20.52
C LYS A 213 -6.30 9.54 21.86
N LEU A 214 -7.42 10.15 22.25
CA LEU A 214 -8.19 9.81 23.44
C LEU A 214 -9.58 9.34 23.02
N VAL A 215 -10.00 8.18 23.49
CA VAL A 215 -11.33 7.64 23.29
C VAL A 215 -11.95 7.32 24.64
N LEU A 216 -13.16 7.83 24.86
CA LEU A 216 -13.98 7.60 26.04
C LEU A 216 -15.25 6.85 25.65
N SER A 217 -15.53 5.72 26.29
CA SER A 217 -16.75 4.95 26.09
C SER A 217 -17.53 4.87 27.40
N TYR A 218 -18.82 5.17 27.34
CA TYR A 218 -19.69 5.14 28.50
C TYR A 218 -21.05 4.53 28.16
N PRO A 219 -21.58 3.61 28.97
CA PRO A 219 -22.91 3.06 28.77
C PRO A 219 -23.97 4.13 29.01
N VAL A 220 -24.76 4.43 28.00
CA VAL A 220 -25.87 5.41 28.04
C VAL A 220 -27.16 4.70 27.62
N TRP A 221 -28.20 4.75 28.46
CA TRP A 221 -29.46 4.04 28.25
C TRP A 221 -29.24 2.54 27.99
N LYS A 222 -29.67 2.06 26.83
CA LYS A 222 -29.53 0.66 26.40
C LYS A 222 -28.33 0.43 25.45
N GLY A 223 -27.50 1.46 25.27
CA GLY A 223 -26.39 1.43 24.34
C GLY A 223 -25.09 1.95 24.97
N GLU A 224 -24.14 2.24 24.12
CA GLU A 224 -22.84 2.80 24.45
C GLU A 224 -22.60 4.07 23.64
N LEU A 225 -22.24 5.15 24.32
CA LEU A 225 -21.73 6.37 23.70
C LEU A 225 -20.21 6.34 23.74
N GLN A 226 -19.61 6.46 22.56
CA GLN A 226 -18.17 6.62 22.39
C GLN A 226 -17.87 8.02 21.85
N MET A 227 -16.96 8.73 22.49
CA MET A 227 -16.47 10.04 22.06
C MET A 227 -14.94 10.02 22.03
N GLY A 228 -14.34 10.76 21.11
CA GLY A 228 -12.90 10.82 21.04
C GLY A 228 -12.37 12.07 20.36
N MET A 229 -11.12 12.33 20.64
CA MET A 229 -10.31 13.38 19.99
C MET A 229 -9.00 12.77 19.49
N GLU A 230 -8.51 13.29 18.39
CA GLU A 230 -7.23 12.90 17.81
C GLU A 230 -6.55 14.13 17.24
N GLU A 231 -5.30 14.35 17.60
CA GLU A 231 -4.43 15.37 17.03
C GLU A 231 -3.26 14.67 16.36
N THR A 232 -2.89 15.13 15.17
CA THR A 232 -1.77 14.62 14.41
C THR A 232 -1.01 15.78 13.80
N TYR A 233 0.29 15.87 14.06
CA TYR A 233 1.21 16.80 13.42
C TYR A 233 2.25 16.02 12.63
N VAL A 234 2.48 16.42 11.39
CA VAL A 234 3.48 15.84 10.48
C VAL A 234 4.34 16.96 9.93
N SER A 235 5.66 16.75 9.91
CA SER A 235 6.62 17.53 9.14
C SER A 235 7.35 16.63 8.16
N ALA A 236 7.58 17.12 6.94
CA ALA A 236 8.37 16.46 5.91
C ALA A 236 9.31 17.47 5.27
N ASP A 237 10.60 17.17 5.25
CA ASP A 237 11.64 17.94 4.57
C ASP A 237 12.17 17.07 3.43
N GLU A 238 12.23 17.61 2.22
CA GLU A 238 12.63 16.89 1.02
C GLU A 238 13.60 17.73 0.21
N THR A 239 14.69 17.10 -0.25
CA THR A 239 15.66 17.68 -1.17
C THR A 239 15.91 16.75 -2.35
N TYR A 240 15.98 17.35 -3.54
CA TYR A 240 16.37 16.66 -4.76
C TYR A 240 17.44 17.47 -5.50
N ALA A 241 18.51 16.83 -5.87
CA ALA A 241 19.56 17.43 -6.66
C ALA A 241 19.95 16.50 -7.83
N ILE A 242 20.06 17.08 -9.02
CA ILE A 242 20.51 16.38 -10.23
C ILE A 242 21.52 17.24 -11.01
N ASN A 243 22.58 16.63 -11.50
CA ASN A 243 23.56 17.29 -12.33
C ASN A 243 23.13 17.37 -13.82
N PHE A 244 21.86 17.68 -14.06
CA PHE A 244 21.25 17.77 -15.39
C PHE A 244 20.50 19.11 -15.53
N THR A 245 21.06 20.01 -16.31
CA THR A 245 20.63 21.42 -16.42
C THR A 245 19.13 21.65 -16.71
N PRO A 246 18.44 20.83 -17.55
CA PRO A 246 17.02 21.02 -17.81
C PRO A 246 16.11 20.81 -16.59
N ILE A 247 16.59 20.15 -15.55
CA ILE A 247 15.82 19.89 -14.33
C ILE A 247 16.41 20.70 -13.17
N PRO A 248 15.63 21.59 -12.53
CA PRO A 248 16.10 22.34 -11.37
C PRO A 248 16.21 21.44 -10.14
N ASN A 249 17.12 21.76 -9.23
CA ASN A 249 17.14 21.19 -7.90
C ASN A 249 15.89 21.62 -7.11
N SER A 250 15.49 20.84 -6.14
CA SER A 250 14.36 21.11 -5.24
C SER A 250 14.80 21.05 -3.78
N ASP A 251 14.27 21.96 -2.97
CA ASP A 251 14.39 21.99 -1.52
C ASP A 251 13.06 22.51 -0.97
N ALA A 252 12.31 21.63 -0.30
CA ALA A 252 10.97 21.93 0.16
C ALA A 252 10.66 21.33 1.52
N SER A 253 9.80 22.01 2.27
CA SER A 253 9.24 21.50 3.52
C SER A 253 7.71 21.52 3.48
N MET A 254 7.12 20.54 4.16
CA MET A 254 5.68 20.38 4.32
C MET A 254 5.33 20.19 5.78
N GLU A 255 4.29 20.89 6.23
CA GLU A 255 3.73 20.72 7.57
C GLU A 255 2.24 20.46 7.47
N GLU A 256 1.76 19.49 8.21
CA GLU A 256 0.32 19.22 8.32
C GLU A 256 -0.08 19.04 9.78
N ASN A 257 -1.06 19.83 10.23
CA ASN A 257 -1.71 19.65 11.53
C ASN A 257 -3.17 19.27 11.31
N THR A 258 -3.61 18.16 11.91
CA THR A 258 -5.00 17.68 11.85
C THR A 258 -5.54 17.50 13.25
N LEU A 259 -6.62 18.22 13.56
CA LEU A 259 -7.41 18.03 14.77
C LEU A 259 -8.76 17.40 14.40
N ALA A 260 -9.09 16.29 15.03
CA ALA A 260 -10.34 15.58 14.80
C ALA A 260 -11.09 15.29 16.09
N GLY A 261 -12.42 15.42 16.05
CA GLY A 261 -13.31 15.01 17.13
C GLY A 261 -14.43 14.13 16.60
N PHE A 262 -14.87 13.14 17.36
CA PHE A 262 -15.96 12.28 16.96
C PHE A 262 -16.86 11.86 18.13
N ALA A 263 -18.11 11.54 17.80
CA ALA A 263 -19.05 10.90 18.70
C ALA A 263 -19.81 9.80 17.95
N GLN A 264 -20.00 8.65 18.58
CA GLN A 264 -20.72 7.51 18.04
C GLN A 264 -21.59 6.90 19.13
N TYR A 265 -22.83 6.58 18.80
CA TYR A 265 -23.73 5.83 19.66
C TYR A 265 -24.08 4.49 19.04
N SER A 266 -23.97 3.43 19.84
CA SER A 266 -24.26 2.05 19.44
C SER A 266 -25.29 1.42 20.38
N VAL A 267 -26.32 0.79 19.84
CA VAL A 267 -27.38 0.19 20.64
C VAL A 267 -27.80 -1.17 20.09
N ALA A 268 -27.97 -2.14 20.99
CA ALA A 268 -28.57 -3.42 20.68
C ALA A 268 -30.11 -3.30 20.78
N LEU A 269 -30.81 -3.54 19.66
CA LEU A 269 -32.25 -3.55 19.54
C LEU A 269 -32.74 -5.01 19.49
N PRO A 270 -34.02 -5.30 19.80
CA PRO A 270 -34.55 -6.66 19.73
C PRO A 270 -34.40 -7.33 18.35
N PHE A 271 -34.34 -6.51 17.31
CA PHE A 271 -34.25 -6.96 15.91
C PHE A 271 -32.89 -6.72 15.27
N GLY A 272 -31.91 -6.21 16.01
CA GLY A 272 -30.56 -5.97 15.44
C GLY A 272 -29.72 -5.00 16.25
N GLN A 273 -28.55 -4.68 15.74
CA GLN A 273 -27.64 -3.68 16.31
C GLN A 273 -27.61 -2.47 15.38
N PHE A 274 -27.80 -1.30 15.94
CA PHE A 274 -27.70 -0.01 15.25
C PHE A 274 -26.52 0.79 15.81
N SER A 275 -25.79 1.48 14.94
CA SER A 275 -24.74 2.43 15.31
C SER A 275 -24.80 3.64 14.39
N ALA A 276 -24.68 4.84 14.98
CA ALA A 276 -24.57 6.10 14.25
C ALA A 276 -23.46 6.97 14.86
N GLY A 277 -22.67 7.60 14.04
CA GLY A 277 -21.56 8.45 14.46
C GLY A 277 -21.33 9.61 13.51
N LEU A 278 -20.63 10.62 14.02
CA LEU A 278 -20.20 11.79 13.28
C LEU A 278 -18.77 12.12 13.69
N ARG A 279 -17.90 12.35 12.70
CA ARG A 279 -16.53 12.82 12.88
C ARG A 279 -16.35 14.15 12.17
N TYR A 280 -15.75 15.11 12.86
CA TYR A 280 -15.27 16.37 12.32
C TYR A 280 -13.75 16.37 12.27
N GLU A 281 -13.18 16.91 11.19
CA GLU A 281 -11.74 17.12 11.03
C GLU A 281 -11.45 18.54 10.56
N HIS A 282 -10.53 19.21 11.24
CA HIS A 282 -9.89 20.45 10.82
C HIS A 282 -8.43 20.14 10.47
N ALA A 283 -8.02 20.40 9.22
CA ALA A 283 -6.65 20.14 8.76
C ALA A 283 -6.05 21.43 8.20
N LYS A 284 -4.84 21.76 8.65
CA LYS A 284 -3.98 22.82 8.09
C LYS A 284 -2.82 22.17 7.36
N PHE A 285 -2.46 22.69 6.21
CA PHE A 285 -1.35 22.23 5.40
C PHE A 285 -0.58 23.42 4.87
N ASP A 286 0.74 23.39 5.06
CA ASP A 286 1.71 24.36 4.61
C ASP A 286 2.76 23.65 3.75
N TYR A 287 3.02 24.18 2.56
CA TYR A 287 4.11 23.80 1.68
C TYR A 287 5.00 25.02 1.47
N ALA A 288 6.28 24.88 1.74
CA ALA A 288 7.27 25.92 1.51
C ALA A 288 8.37 25.40 0.55
N ASP A 289 8.51 26.03 -0.58
CA ASP A 289 9.60 25.84 -1.53
C ASP A 289 10.70 26.86 -1.21
N HIS A 290 11.87 26.38 -0.78
CA HIS A 290 12.98 27.23 -0.33
C HIS A 290 13.78 27.84 -1.49
N ILE A 291 13.57 27.33 -2.72
CA ILE A 291 14.23 27.84 -3.92
C ILE A 291 13.31 28.81 -4.67
N ASN A 292 12.02 28.46 -4.82
CA ASN A 292 11.03 29.29 -5.49
C ASN A 292 9.80 29.51 -4.61
N THR A 293 9.80 30.59 -3.86
CA THR A 293 8.74 30.93 -2.91
C THR A 293 7.37 31.18 -3.55
N ASP A 294 7.28 31.38 -4.88
CA ASP A 294 6.00 31.51 -5.59
C ASP A 294 5.20 30.19 -5.58
N ASN A 295 5.85 29.07 -5.30
CA ASN A 295 5.22 27.76 -5.13
C ASN A 295 4.63 27.53 -3.73
N ASN A 296 4.82 28.45 -2.78
CA ASN A 296 4.34 28.29 -1.42
C ASN A 296 2.82 28.19 -1.36
N VAL A 297 2.33 27.23 -0.59
CA VAL A 297 0.90 26.96 -0.43
C VAL A 297 0.54 26.92 1.05
N HIS A 298 -0.47 27.68 1.43
CA HIS A 298 -1.09 27.63 2.75
C HIS A 298 -2.58 27.35 2.58
N ARG A 299 -3.10 26.30 3.23
CA ARG A 299 -4.51 25.95 3.16
C ARG A 299 -5.04 25.32 4.45
N SER A 300 -6.33 25.50 4.70
CA SER A 300 -7.06 24.79 5.75
C SER A 300 -8.35 24.21 5.20
N ASN A 301 -8.77 23.08 5.74
CA ASN A 301 -9.98 22.38 5.32
C ASN A 301 -10.75 21.86 6.53
N ASP A 302 -12.07 22.07 6.50
CA ASP A 302 -13.03 21.50 7.46
C ASP A 302 -13.82 20.39 6.78
N SER A 303 -14.00 19.27 7.45
CA SER A 303 -14.68 18.12 6.86
C SER A 303 -15.52 17.37 7.89
N TRP A 304 -16.70 16.88 7.46
CA TRP A 304 -17.63 16.10 8.27
C TRP A 304 -17.85 14.72 7.68
N PHE A 305 -17.74 13.70 8.51
CA PHE A 305 -17.82 12.30 8.10
C PHE A 305 -18.88 11.56 8.92
N PRO A 306 -20.11 11.43 8.41
CA PRO A 306 -21.12 10.60 9.04
C PRO A 306 -20.81 9.12 8.84
N SER A 307 -21.17 8.32 9.84
CA SER A 307 -21.15 6.85 9.79
C SER A 307 -22.45 6.30 10.35
N ILE A 308 -23.08 5.37 9.64
CA ILE A 308 -24.32 4.69 10.07
C ILE A 308 -24.17 3.22 9.74
N SER A 309 -24.50 2.35 10.68
CA SER A 309 -24.55 0.91 10.42
C SER A 309 -25.74 0.26 11.11
N PHE A 310 -26.28 -0.74 10.43
CA PHE A 310 -27.30 -1.61 10.98
C PHE A 310 -27.00 -3.05 10.64
N SER A 311 -27.02 -3.92 11.65
CA SER A 311 -26.84 -5.36 11.46
C SER A 311 -27.95 -6.14 12.14
N THR A 312 -28.45 -7.19 11.48
CA THR A 312 -29.52 -8.02 11.97
C THR A 312 -29.30 -9.49 11.58
N LYS A 313 -30.04 -10.36 12.27
CA LYS A 313 -30.11 -11.78 11.93
C LYS A 313 -31.54 -12.15 11.62
N LEU A 314 -31.82 -12.39 10.34
CA LEU A 314 -33.12 -12.87 9.86
C LEU A 314 -33.05 -14.39 9.67
N LYS A 315 -33.65 -15.14 10.62
CA LYS A 315 -33.52 -16.60 10.69
C LYS A 315 -32.03 -17.05 10.71
N GLN A 316 -31.54 -17.60 9.62
CA GLN A 316 -30.17 -18.08 9.49
C GLN A 316 -29.26 -17.10 8.73
N VAL A 317 -29.80 -16.02 8.18
CA VAL A 317 -29.06 -15.01 7.43
C VAL A 317 -28.65 -13.87 8.34
N ARG A 318 -27.37 -13.54 8.39
CA ARG A 318 -26.86 -12.28 8.98
C ARG A 318 -26.76 -11.24 7.88
N LEU A 319 -27.33 -10.08 8.14
CA LEU A 319 -27.29 -8.93 7.23
C LEU A 319 -26.62 -7.75 7.94
N SER A 320 -25.80 -7.01 7.22
CA SER A 320 -25.23 -5.75 7.67
C SER A 320 -25.25 -4.74 6.53
N LEU A 321 -25.79 -3.57 6.81
CA LEU A 321 -25.77 -2.42 5.92
C LEU A 321 -25.02 -1.30 6.62
N SER A 322 -24.06 -0.66 5.94
CA SER A 322 -23.32 0.47 6.50
C SER A 322 -23.07 1.55 5.46
N TYR A 323 -23.08 2.78 5.93
CA TYR A 323 -22.64 3.96 5.20
C TYR A 323 -21.52 4.64 5.98
N THR A 324 -20.40 4.97 5.30
CA THR A 324 -19.25 5.64 5.92
C THR A 324 -18.68 6.70 4.99
N GLY A 325 -18.32 7.84 5.58
CA GLY A 325 -17.51 8.86 4.94
C GLY A 325 -16.12 8.91 5.53
N LYS A 326 -15.10 9.17 4.71
CA LYS A 326 -13.73 9.42 5.16
C LYS A 326 -12.96 10.29 4.18
N THR A 327 -11.91 10.94 4.67
CA THR A 327 -10.91 11.59 3.82
C THR A 327 -9.77 10.62 3.49
N ILE A 328 -9.22 10.74 2.28
CA ILE A 328 -7.96 10.13 1.87
C ILE A 328 -7.07 11.27 1.41
N ARG A 329 -6.00 11.52 2.14
CA ARG A 329 -5.05 12.58 1.83
C ARG A 329 -4.00 12.08 0.86
N PRO A 330 -3.53 12.90 -0.09
CA PRO A 330 -2.41 12.56 -0.96
C PRO A 330 -1.15 12.24 -0.15
N ARG A 331 -0.25 11.44 -0.69
CA ARG A 331 1.05 11.17 -0.08
C ARG A 331 1.93 12.42 -0.17
N PHE A 332 2.83 12.63 0.79
CA PHE A 332 3.71 13.82 0.81
C PHE A 332 4.56 13.91 -0.45
N GLU A 333 5.15 12.79 -0.90
CA GLU A 333 5.93 12.71 -2.15
C GLU A 333 5.15 13.16 -3.41
N THR A 334 3.82 12.96 -3.45
CA THR A 334 2.99 13.38 -4.58
C THR A 334 2.58 14.85 -4.52
N MET A 335 2.83 15.53 -3.41
CA MET A 335 2.56 16.95 -3.22
C MET A 335 3.81 17.82 -3.39
N SER A 336 4.99 17.24 -3.57
CA SER A 336 6.22 17.98 -3.84
C SER A 336 6.23 18.53 -5.27
N LYS A 337 6.79 19.73 -5.46
CA LYS A 337 7.08 20.32 -6.79
C LYS A 337 8.39 19.82 -7.37
N GLU A 338 9.05 18.89 -6.71
CA GLU A 338 10.24 18.21 -7.25
C GLU A 338 9.96 17.69 -8.66
N ILE A 339 10.88 17.93 -9.58
CA ILE A 339 10.85 17.37 -10.93
C ILE A 339 11.87 16.24 -10.98
N SER A 340 11.41 15.00 -11.05
CA SER A 340 12.25 13.84 -11.21
C SER A 340 12.41 13.43 -12.66
N TYR A 341 13.64 13.02 -13.01
CA TYR A 341 13.98 12.48 -14.33
C TYR A 341 13.49 11.03 -14.43
N ASP A 342 12.64 10.72 -15.39
CA ASP A 342 12.19 9.37 -15.69
C ASP A 342 12.96 8.81 -16.90
N ASN A 343 12.92 9.53 -18.03
CA ASN A 343 13.69 9.26 -19.23
C ASN A 343 13.86 10.54 -20.07
N LYS A 344 14.52 10.43 -21.23
CA LYS A 344 14.83 11.53 -22.15
C LYS A 344 13.60 12.40 -22.54
N PHE A 345 12.38 11.81 -22.57
CA PHE A 345 11.17 12.48 -23.02
C PHE A 345 10.10 12.61 -21.93
N THR A 346 10.35 12.11 -20.72
CA THR A 346 9.33 12.09 -19.67
C THR A 346 9.95 12.45 -18.32
N TYR A 347 9.36 13.46 -17.67
CA TYR A 347 9.67 13.86 -16.30
C TYR A 347 8.42 13.70 -15.44
N GLN A 348 8.59 13.59 -14.13
CA GLN A 348 7.49 13.46 -13.19
C GLN A 348 7.54 14.55 -12.13
N THR A 349 6.36 14.99 -11.66
CA THR A 349 6.24 15.96 -10.57
C THR A 349 4.96 15.75 -9.76
N GLY A 350 4.93 16.26 -8.55
CA GLY A 350 3.72 16.33 -7.74
C GLY A 350 3.00 17.68 -7.88
N ASP A 351 1.99 17.89 -7.02
CA ASP A 351 1.23 19.14 -6.96
C ASP A 351 0.80 19.44 -5.52
N PRO A 352 1.35 20.49 -4.86
CA PRO A 352 0.95 20.87 -3.51
C PRO A 352 -0.48 21.45 -3.44
N LEU A 353 -1.08 21.79 -4.58
CA LEU A 353 -2.46 22.27 -4.66
C LEU A 353 -3.50 21.14 -4.68
N MET A 354 -3.08 19.88 -4.73
CA MET A 354 -4.00 18.75 -4.71
C MET A 354 -4.91 18.77 -3.50
N LYS A 355 -6.20 18.54 -3.75
CA LYS A 355 -7.24 18.41 -2.72
C LYS A 355 -7.26 17.00 -2.15
N ASN A 356 -7.72 16.89 -0.89
CA ASN A 356 -8.00 15.60 -0.30
C ASN A 356 -9.14 14.90 -1.04
N GLU A 357 -9.02 13.59 -1.26
CA GLU A 357 -10.13 12.78 -1.73
C GLU A 357 -11.17 12.61 -0.60
N ILE A 358 -12.43 12.71 -0.94
CA ILE A 358 -13.55 12.42 -0.02
C ILE A 358 -14.25 11.16 -0.51
N GLN A 359 -14.05 10.08 0.22
CA GLN A 359 -14.66 8.79 -0.10
C GLN A 359 -15.92 8.56 0.73
N ARG A 360 -17.02 8.21 0.06
CA ARG A 360 -18.29 7.78 0.66
C ARG A 360 -18.60 6.37 0.20
N THR A 361 -18.84 5.47 1.14
CA THR A 361 -19.04 4.05 0.85
C THR A 361 -20.33 3.56 1.47
N LEU A 362 -21.18 2.95 0.64
CA LEU A 362 -22.33 2.15 1.06
C LEU A 362 -21.98 0.69 0.90
N SER A 363 -22.06 -0.09 1.99
CA SER A 363 -21.69 -1.51 2.02
C SER A 363 -22.87 -2.37 2.48
N LEU A 364 -23.11 -3.46 1.76
CA LEU A 364 -24.06 -4.51 2.12
C LEU A 364 -23.32 -5.82 2.30
N MET A 365 -23.48 -6.47 3.44
CA MET A 365 -22.98 -7.82 3.70
C MET A 365 -24.13 -8.75 4.07
N ALA A 366 -24.11 -9.95 3.49
CA ALA A 366 -25.06 -11.02 3.82
C ALA A 366 -24.29 -12.32 4.04
N GLN A 367 -24.57 -13.04 5.12
CA GLN A 367 -23.97 -14.33 5.42
C GLN A 367 -25.03 -15.37 5.75
N TRP A 368 -25.01 -16.48 5.02
CA TRP A 368 -25.84 -17.64 5.28
C TRP A 368 -24.97 -18.90 5.36
N LYS A 369 -24.89 -19.47 6.56
CA LYS A 369 -23.99 -20.63 6.81
C LYS A 369 -22.58 -20.34 6.31
N TRP A 370 -22.12 -21.08 5.30
CA TRP A 370 -20.80 -21.01 4.68
C TRP A 370 -20.76 -20.14 3.40
N ILE A 371 -21.89 -19.45 3.07
CA ILE A 371 -21.99 -18.53 1.93
C ILE A 371 -21.99 -17.11 2.47
N SER A 372 -21.19 -16.24 1.89
CA SER A 372 -21.17 -14.80 2.18
C SER A 372 -21.21 -13.99 0.88
N PHE A 373 -21.99 -12.94 0.91
CA PHE A 373 -22.07 -11.93 -0.14
C PHE A 373 -21.60 -10.59 0.43
N SER A 374 -20.80 -9.84 -0.33
CA SER A 374 -20.49 -8.44 -0.05
C SER A 374 -20.67 -7.59 -1.31
N GLY A 375 -21.35 -6.47 -1.17
CA GLY A 375 -21.55 -5.48 -2.22
C GLY A 375 -21.18 -4.10 -1.70
N ASN A 376 -20.43 -3.31 -2.50
CA ASN A 376 -20.06 -1.96 -2.14
C ASN A 376 -20.32 -1.01 -3.31
N TYR A 377 -20.83 0.17 -2.98
CA TYR A 377 -20.84 1.33 -3.85
C TYR A 377 -19.97 2.42 -3.21
N GLU A 378 -19.01 2.91 -3.97
CA GLU A 378 -18.10 3.96 -3.55
C GLU A 378 -18.26 5.17 -4.47
N ARG A 379 -18.30 6.36 -3.89
CA ARG A 379 -18.15 7.64 -4.57
C ARG A 379 -16.91 8.34 -3.99
N VAL A 380 -16.00 8.74 -4.87
CA VAL A 380 -14.77 9.45 -4.48
C VAL A 380 -14.75 10.78 -5.21
N ASP A 381 -14.92 11.87 -4.46
CA ASP A 381 -14.73 13.21 -4.96
C ASP A 381 -13.24 13.59 -4.90
N ASN A 382 -12.75 14.40 -5.83
CA ASN A 382 -11.35 14.81 -5.98
C ASN A 382 -10.38 13.61 -6.11
N LYS A 383 -10.75 12.57 -6.85
CA LYS A 383 -9.88 11.39 -7.02
C LYS A 383 -8.52 11.79 -7.59
N VAL A 384 -7.42 11.38 -6.94
CA VAL A 384 -6.05 11.63 -7.42
C VAL A 384 -5.71 10.66 -8.54
N PHE A 385 -5.16 11.19 -9.63
CA PHE A 385 -4.64 10.45 -10.77
C PHE A 385 -3.46 11.18 -11.41
N GLN A 386 -2.82 10.60 -12.41
CA GLN A 386 -1.72 11.23 -13.15
C GLN A 386 -2.22 11.72 -14.52
N ARG A 387 -1.73 12.90 -14.94
CA ARG A 387 -2.01 13.47 -16.25
C ARG A 387 -0.73 14.04 -16.85
N GLY A 388 -0.59 13.93 -18.17
CA GLY A 388 0.52 14.47 -18.92
C GLY A 388 0.29 15.94 -19.31
N TYR A 389 1.38 16.70 -19.33
CA TYR A 389 1.47 18.09 -19.78
C TYR A 389 2.69 18.26 -20.67
N PRO A 390 2.66 19.10 -21.73
CA PRO A 390 3.86 19.50 -22.45
C PRO A 390 4.82 20.23 -21.49
N TYR A 391 6.08 19.82 -21.45
CA TYR A 391 7.09 20.48 -20.62
C TYR A 391 7.90 21.52 -21.38
N ASN A 392 8.30 21.16 -22.62
CA ASN A 392 9.06 22.06 -23.50
C ASN A 392 8.74 21.80 -24.99
N ASP A 393 9.31 22.66 -25.86
CA ASP A 393 9.14 22.55 -27.30
C ASP A 393 10.00 21.44 -27.96
N GLU A 394 10.81 20.73 -27.19
CA GLU A 394 11.63 19.60 -27.66
C GLU A 394 10.85 18.26 -27.62
N GLY A 395 9.62 18.30 -27.12
CA GLY A 395 8.74 17.13 -27.03
C GLY A 395 8.85 16.37 -25.74
N VAL A 396 9.36 16.98 -24.68
CA VAL A 396 9.35 16.39 -23.34
C VAL A 396 7.97 16.60 -22.70
N ALA A 397 7.43 15.55 -22.11
CA ALA A 397 6.19 15.59 -21.33
C ALA A 397 6.47 15.54 -19.82
N MET A 398 5.64 16.23 -19.06
CA MET A 398 5.59 16.18 -17.60
C MET A 398 4.39 15.37 -17.17
N ILE A 399 4.60 14.28 -16.45
CA ILE A 399 3.53 13.53 -15.79
C ILE A 399 3.35 14.09 -14.39
N GLN A 400 2.16 14.63 -14.11
CA GLN A 400 1.85 15.27 -12.84
C GLN A 400 0.67 14.61 -12.16
N TYR A 401 0.74 14.47 -10.83
CA TYR A 401 -0.40 14.11 -10.01
C TYR A 401 -1.40 15.27 -9.94
N THR A 402 -2.68 14.97 -10.09
CA THR A 402 -3.76 15.95 -10.06
C THR A 402 -5.06 15.32 -9.56
N ASN A 403 -6.08 16.16 -9.31
CA ASN A 403 -7.41 15.66 -8.94
C ASN A 403 -8.33 15.58 -10.17
N ALA A 404 -9.13 14.52 -10.23
CA ALA A 404 -10.23 14.44 -11.18
C ALA A 404 -11.29 15.51 -10.88
N ALA A 405 -11.80 16.15 -11.94
CA ALA A 405 -12.87 17.17 -11.84
C ALA A 405 -14.20 16.52 -11.46
N ASP A 406 -14.49 15.35 -12.06
CA ASP A 406 -15.71 14.59 -11.82
C ASP A 406 -15.50 13.54 -10.74
N PRO A 407 -16.53 13.24 -9.93
CA PRO A 407 -16.46 12.15 -8.96
C PRO A 407 -16.27 10.80 -9.64
N VAL A 408 -15.41 9.97 -9.08
CA VAL A 408 -15.24 8.58 -9.53
C VAL A 408 -16.16 7.66 -8.74
N HIS A 409 -16.99 6.91 -9.46
CA HIS A 409 -17.90 5.92 -8.90
C HIS A 409 -17.33 4.52 -9.09
N LYS A 410 -17.51 3.66 -8.09
CA LYS A 410 -17.07 2.27 -8.15
C LYS A 410 -18.12 1.36 -7.55
N LEU A 411 -18.44 0.28 -8.26
CA LEU A 411 -19.29 -0.82 -7.80
C LEU A 411 -18.46 -2.08 -7.65
N SER A 412 -18.65 -2.81 -6.56
CA SER A 412 -18.06 -4.13 -6.38
C SER A 412 -19.04 -5.10 -5.72
N ALA A 413 -19.02 -6.35 -6.15
CA ALA A 413 -19.81 -7.42 -5.58
C ALA A 413 -19.00 -8.72 -5.57
N TYR A 414 -19.01 -9.42 -4.42
CA TYR A 414 -18.29 -10.66 -4.23
C TYR A 414 -19.20 -11.69 -3.58
N LEU A 415 -19.16 -12.91 -4.10
CA LEU A 415 -19.79 -14.09 -3.50
C LEU A 415 -18.70 -15.06 -3.10
N THR A 416 -18.62 -15.36 -1.82
CA THR A 416 -17.66 -16.31 -1.27
C THR A 416 -18.39 -17.50 -0.68
N THR A 417 -17.92 -18.71 -0.98
CA THR A 417 -18.38 -19.95 -0.37
C THR A 417 -17.20 -20.65 0.30
N ALA A 418 -17.40 -21.14 1.53
CA ALA A 418 -16.36 -21.79 2.32
C ALA A 418 -16.86 -23.10 2.99
N PRO A 419 -17.29 -24.11 2.20
CA PRO A 419 -17.70 -25.38 2.76
C PRO A 419 -16.50 -26.20 3.24
N SER A 420 -16.75 -27.11 4.19
CA SER A 420 -15.76 -28.06 4.68
C SER A 420 -16.35 -29.47 4.74
N PHE A 421 -15.61 -30.45 4.24
CA PHE A 421 -16.04 -31.85 4.17
C PHE A 421 -14.91 -32.76 4.68
N GLY A 422 -15.01 -33.18 5.93
CA GLY A 422 -13.98 -34.01 6.56
C GLY A 422 -12.59 -33.37 6.54
N VAL A 423 -11.69 -33.91 5.76
CA VAL A 423 -10.30 -33.41 5.62
C VAL A 423 -10.19 -32.25 4.64
N TRP A 424 -11.17 -32.01 3.82
CA TRP A 424 -11.16 -30.97 2.79
C TRP A 424 -11.85 -29.70 3.26
N TYR A 425 -11.12 -28.59 3.21
CA TYR A 425 -11.55 -27.22 3.47
C TYR A 425 -11.40 -26.44 2.18
N SER A 426 -12.45 -25.78 1.74
CA SER A 426 -12.40 -25.01 0.50
C SER A 426 -12.93 -23.59 0.70
N ARG A 427 -12.47 -22.67 -0.13
CA ARG A 427 -13.01 -21.32 -0.24
C ARG A 427 -12.97 -20.89 -1.70
N TYR A 428 -14.12 -20.57 -2.23
CA TYR A 428 -14.28 -20.07 -3.60
C TYR A 428 -14.88 -18.68 -3.55
N THR A 429 -14.24 -17.75 -4.23
CA THR A 429 -14.73 -16.38 -4.36
C THR A 429 -14.87 -16.05 -5.83
N VAL A 430 -16.06 -15.59 -6.23
CA VAL A 430 -16.28 -14.94 -7.52
C VAL A 430 -16.67 -13.48 -7.26
N GLY A 431 -16.16 -12.57 -8.08
CA GLY A 431 -16.37 -11.15 -7.88
C GLY A 431 -16.40 -10.37 -9.17
N ILE A 432 -17.05 -9.23 -9.10
CA ILE A 432 -17.05 -8.20 -10.13
C ILE A 432 -16.75 -6.85 -9.47
N GLN A 433 -15.90 -6.06 -10.13
CA GLN A 433 -15.65 -4.67 -9.77
C GLN A 433 -15.67 -3.83 -11.04
N LYS A 434 -16.36 -2.71 -11.01
CA LYS A 434 -16.37 -1.73 -12.11
C LYS A 434 -16.21 -0.34 -11.52
N GLN A 435 -15.27 0.42 -12.07
CA GLN A 435 -15.20 1.87 -11.87
C GLN A 435 -15.85 2.59 -13.06
N PHE A 436 -16.27 3.82 -12.82
CA PHE A 436 -16.74 4.76 -13.82
C PHE A 436 -15.83 5.98 -13.71
N PHE A 437 -14.83 6.03 -14.59
CA PHE A 437 -13.83 7.09 -14.58
C PHE A 437 -13.82 7.77 -15.95
N GLU A 438 -14.04 9.06 -15.92
CA GLU A 438 -13.96 9.93 -17.10
C GLU A 438 -13.15 11.17 -16.75
N THR A 439 -12.33 11.63 -17.66
CA THR A 439 -11.55 12.86 -17.49
C THR A 439 -11.13 13.43 -18.83
N ASP A 440 -10.87 14.74 -18.85
CA ASP A 440 -10.29 15.40 -19.99
C ASP A 440 -8.77 15.42 -19.85
N VAL A 441 -8.07 15.07 -20.92
CA VAL A 441 -6.60 15.04 -21.00
C VAL A 441 -6.14 15.93 -22.16
N ILE A 442 -4.90 16.43 -22.06
CA ILE A 442 -4.30 17.23 -23.13
C ILE A 442 -3.90 16.27 -24.26
N ASP A 443 -4.41 16.51 -25.46
CA ASP A 443 -4.01 15.78 -26.67
C ASP A 443 -3.82 16.81 -27.80
N PRO A 444 -2.58 17.16 -28.14
CA PRO A 444 -2.28 18.17 -29.18
C PRO A 444 -2.80 17.81 -30.57
N ARG A 445 -3.22 16.57 -30.79
CA ARG A 445 -3.84 16.11 -32.07
C ARG A 445 -5.32 16.42 -32.14
N ALA A 446 -5.95 16.69 -31.01
CA ALA A 446 -7.37 17.02 -30.94
C ALA A 446 -7.62 18.49 -31.37
N ALA A 447 -8.80 18.76 -31.92
CA ALA A 447 -9.16 20.08 -32.45
C ALA A 447 -9.02 21.24 -31.42
N ASN A 448 -9.23 20.98 -30.13
CA ASN A 448 -9.13 21.95 -29.04
C ASN A 448 -7.99 21.61 -28.09
N ASP A 449 -6.98 20.84 -28.52
CA ASP A 449 -5.89 20.33 -27.71
C ASP A 449 -6.36 19.53 -26.46
N MET A 450 -7.62 19.07 -26.45
CA MET A 450 -8.23 18.31 -25.35
C MET A 450 -9.01 17.10 -25.88
N ARG A 451 -8.89 15.98 -25.17
CA ARG A 451 -9.60 14.74 -25.48
C ARG A 451 -10.22 14.17 -24.21
N ARG A 452 -11.49 13.77 -24.30
CA ARG A 452 -12.15 13.02 -23.23
C ARG A 452 -11.79 11.55 -23.29
N ILE A 453 -11.33 11.00 -22.17
CA ILE A 453 -11.15 9.55 -21.99
C ILE A 453 -12.20 9.03 -21.03
N SER A 454 -12.69 7.82 -21.31
CA SER A 454 -13.65 7.10 -20.48
C SER A 454 -13.16 5.69 -20.30
N LEU A 455 -12.87 5.30 -19.06
CA LEU A 455 -12.35 3.99 -18.69
C LEU A 455 -13.28 3.34 -17.68
N GLY A 456 -13.76 2.14 -17.98
CA GLY A 456 -14.76 1.46 -17.16
C GLY A 456 -14.91 -0.03 -17.47
N LYS A 457 -13.88 -0.68 -18.06
CA LYS A 457 -13.86 -2.14 -18.27
C LYS A 457 -13.94 -2.85 -16.92
N PRO A 458 -14.93 -3.71 -16.67
CA PRO A 458 -15.07 -4.37 -15.40
C PRO A 458 -14.01 -5.43 -15.17
N MET A 459 -13.58 -5.57 -13.92
CA MET A 459 -12.73 -6.65 -13.43
C MET A 459 -13.59 -7.82 -12.97
N TYR A 460 -13.33 -9.01 -13.43
CA TYR A 460 -13.87 -10.26 -12.90
C TYR A 460 -12.80 -10.99 -12.13
N LEU A 461 -13.13 -11.44 -10.92
CA LEU A 461 -12.25 -12.18 -10.04
C LEU A 461 -12.77 -13.60 -9.83
N LEU A 462 -11.88 -14.58 -9.95
CA LEU A 462 -12.10 -15.95 -9.47
C LEU A 462 -10.93 -16.33 -8.56
N GLN A 463 -11.24 -16.76 -7.34
CA GLN A 463 -10.27 -17.38 -6.42
C GLN A 463 -10.78 -18.75 -5.99
N ALA A 464 -9.92 -19.74 -6.01
CA ALA A 464 -10.23 -21.13 -5.65
C ALA A 464 -9.14 -21.67 -4.73
N TYR A 465 -9.39 -21.60 -3.43
CA TYR A 465 -8.51 -22.16 -2.40
C TYR A 465 -9.03 -23.51 -1.93
N ASN A 466 -8.17 -24.53 -1.92
CA ASN A 466 -8.43 -25.85 -1.38
C ASN A 466 -7.33 -26.26 -0.41
N SER A 467 -7.68 -26.72 0.77
CA SER A 467 -6.77 -27.19 1.80
C SER A 467 -7.19 -28.59 2.27
N PHE A 468 -6.28 -29.53 2.20
CA PHE A 468 -6.47 -30.90 2.65
C PHE A 468 -5.67 -31.11 3.93
N ARG A 469 -6.37 -31.23 5.07
CA ARG A 469 -5.78 -31.50 6.39
C ARG A 469 -5.81 -32.99 6.67
N LEU A 470 -4.69 -33.63 6.41
CA LEU A 470 -4.58 -35.08 6.49
C LEU A 470 -4.13 -35.53 7.89
N LYS A 471 -4.21 -36.85 8.16
CA LYS A 471 -3.72 -37.42 9.40
C LYS A 471 -2.21 -37.14 9.59
N LYS A 472 -1.75 -37.13 10.84
CA LYS A 472 -0.35 -36.88 11.24
C LYS A 472 0.14 -35.49 10.84
N SER A 473 -0.75 -34.46 10.93
CA SER A 473 -0.44 -33.03 10.70
C SER A 473 0.13 -32.71 9.30
N TRP A 474 -0.26 -33.48 8.28
CA TRP A 474 0.00 -33.10 6.89
C TRP A 474 -1.06 -32.11 6.38
N ILE A 475 -0.61 -31.08 5.65
CA ILE A 475 -1.47 -30.10 5.00
C ILE A 475 -1.03 -29.97 3.55
N ILE A 476 -1.98 -30.01 2.62
CA ILE A 476 -1.75 -29.74 1.20
C ILE A 476 -2.67 -28.59 0.84
N ASP A 477 -2.12 -27.48 0.30
CA ASP A 477 -2.89 -26.34 -0.15
C ASP A 477 -2.73 -26.16 -1.68
N LEU A 478 -3.85 -25.84 -2.32
CA LEU A 478 -3.92 -25.43 -3.72
C LEU A 478 -4.64 -24.07 -3.74
N ASP A 479 -4.00 -23.06 -4.29
CA ASP A 479 -4.57 -21.70 -4.41
C ASP A 479 -4.47 -21.23 -5.86
N TYR A 480 -5.60 -21.04 -6.51
CA TYR A 480 -5.70 -20.53 -7.87
C TYR A 480 -6.41 -19.19 -7.87
N GLN A 481 -5.84 -18.23 -8.58
CA GLN A 481 -6.42 -16.91 -8.78
C GLN A 481 -6.48 -16.59 -10.27
N TYR A 482 -7.57 -15.94 -10.68
CA TYR A 482 -7.76 -15.36 -12.00
C TYR A 482 -8.39 -13.97 -11.87
N ILE A 483 -7.81 -12.99 -12.55
CA ILE A 483 -8.34 -11.64 -12.70
C ILE A 483 -8.42 -11.36 -14.20
N SER A 484 -9.61 -11.00 -14.69
CA SER A 484 -9.78 -10.62 -16.10
C SER A 484 -9.08 -9.31 -16.42
N PRO A 485 -8.85 -8.97 -17.69
CA PRO A 485 -8.51 -7.62 -18.10
C PRO A 485 -9.53 -6.59 -17.56
N PHE A 486 -9.04 -5.40 -17.14
CA PHE A 486 -9.86 -4.35 -16.49
C PHE A 486 -9.25 -2.96 -16.61
N ASP A 487 -10.04 -1.93 -16.32
CA ASP A 487 -9.56 -0.55 -16.21
C ASP A 487 -9.44 -0.11 -14.75
N LYS A 488 -8.42 0.71 -14.47
CA LYS A 488 -8.20 1.36 -13.18
C LYS A 488 -7.65 2.77 -13.38
N LEU A 489 -8.51 3.79 -13.19
CA LEU A 489 -8.20 5.20 -13.51
C LEU A 489 -7.76 5.32 -14.98
N ILE A 490 -6.55 5.83 -15.21
CA ILE A 490 -5.96 6.00 -16.54
C ILE A 490 -5.26 4.73 -17.08
N TYR A 491 -5.26 3.66 -16.32
CA TYR A 491 -4.58 2.40 -16.67
C TYR A 491 -5.58 1.37 -17.20
N ASN A 492 -5.30 0.82 -18.36
CA ASN A 492 -5.97 -0.35 -18.89
C ASN A 492 -5.05 -1.57 -18.73
N PHE A 493 -5.45 -2.54 -17.91
CA PHE A 493 -4.80 -3.84 -17.78
C PHE A 493 -5.40 -4.77 -18.83
N ASP A 494 -4.73 -4.95 -19.95
CA ASP A 494 -5.32 -5.64 -21.12
C ASP A 494 -4.98 -7.14 -21.20
N SER A 495 -4.19 -7.65 -20.26
CA SER A 495 -3.96 -9.09 -20.09
C SER A 495 -4.61 -9.64 -18.82
N PRO A 496 -5.07 -10.90 -18.82
CA PRO A 496 -5.51 -11.54 -17.57
C PRO A 496 -4.31 -11.84 -16.68
N ILE A 497 -4.50 -11.66 -15.37
CA ILE A 497 -3.52 -12.04 -14.35
C ILE A 497 -4.02 -13.32 -13.69
N HIS A 498 -3.25 -14.40 -13.78
CA HIS A 498 -3.63 -15.66 -13.13
C HIS A 498 -2.41 -16.45 -12.66
N GLY A 499 -2.61 -17.37 -11.72
CA GLY A 499 -1.56 -18.23 -11.22
C GLY A 499 -2.09 -19.32 -10.30
N LEU A 500 -1.34 -20.41 -10.21
CA LEU A 500 -1.58 -21.52 -9.31
C LEU A 500 -0.41 -21.64 -8.34
N ASP A 501 -0.72 -21.60 -7.04
CA ASP A 501 0.22 -21.90 -5.96
C ASP A 501 -0.11 -23.26 -5.35
N VAL A 502 0.91 -24.07 -5.10
CA VAL A 502 0.79 -25.39 -4.45
C VAL A 502 1.69 -25.42 -3.24
N SER A 503 1.21 -25.99 -2.13
CA SER A 503 2.07 -26.17 -0.97
C SER A 503 1.80 -27.48 -0.23
N VAL A 504 2.85 -28.02 0.39
CA VAL A 504 2.79 -29.17 1.27
C VAL A 504 3.47 -28.80 2.57
N GLY A 505 2.73 -28.98 3.66
CA GLY A 505 3.20 -28.71 5.01
C GLY A 505 3.10 -29.94 5.91
N LYS A 506 3.99 -30.02 6.89
CA LYS A 506 3.95 -31.01 7.94
C LYS A 506 4.46 -30.44 9.25
N SER A 507 3.70 -30.70 10.31
CA SER A 507 4.12 -30.38 11.67
C SER A 507 4.61 -31.64 12.42
N PHE A 508 5.54 -31.40 13.30
CA PHE A 508 6.22 -32.38 14.12
C PHE A 508 6.24 -31.93 15.59
N LEU A 509 6.63 -32.80 16.47
CA LEU A 509 6.75 -32.60 17.90
C LEU A 509 5.39 -32.41 18.59
N LYS A 510 5.42 -32.32 19.92
CA LYS A 510 4.22 -32.09 20.71
C LYS A 510 3.68 -30.68 20.45
N ASN A 511 2.37 -30.55 20.28
CA ASN A 511 1.66 -29.32 19.99
C ASN A 511 2.09 -28.66 18.66
N ASP A 512 2.51 -29.46 17.67
CA ASP A 512 2.94 -28.98 16.35
C ASP A 512 4.06 -27.94 16.43
N ALA A 513 4.96 -28.07 17.43
CA ALA A 513 5.98 -27.08 17.76
C ALA A 513 7.00 -26.85 16.66
N LEU A 514 7.24 -27.83 15.78
CA LEU A 514 8.12 -27.70 14.61
C LEU A 514 7.30 -27.93 13.35
N SER A 515 7.35 -27.03 12.38
CA SER A 515 6.67 -27.18 11.10
C SER A 515 7.59 -26.89 9.93
N PHE A 516 7.39 -27.65 8.87
CA PHE A 516 8.00 -27.47 7.56
C PHE A 516 6.89 -27.23 6.54
N LYS A 517 7.09 -26.26 5.65
CA LYS A 517 6.19 -26.00 4.53
C LYS A 517 7.03 -25.75 3.28
N LEU A 518 6.83 -26.59 2.26
CA LEU A 518 7.35 -26.39 0.93
C LEU A 518 6.22 -25.82 0.07
N SER A 519 6.45 -24.67 -0.57
CA SER A 519 5.49 -24.02 -1.44
C SER A 519 6.10 -23.80 -2.81
N TRP A 520 5.31 -24.03 -3.86
CA TRP A 520 5.64 -23.68 -5.23
C TRP A 520 4.65 -22.60 -5.67
N SER A 521 5.14 -21.37 -5.78
CA SER A 521 4.34 -20.23 -6.23
C SER A 521 4.34 -20.20 -7.74
N ASP A 522 3.20 -19.80 -8.34
CA ASP A 522 3.03 -19.62 -9.77
C ASP A 522 3.64 -20.78 -10.58
N VAL A 523 3.09 -21.99 -10.35
CA VAL A 523 3.59 -23.27 -10.89
C VAL A 523 3.81 -23.21 -12.40
N PHE A 524 2.98 -22.47 -13.13
CA PHE A 524 3.01 -22.37 -14.58
C PHE A 524 3.76 -21.14 -15.10
N ASN A 525 4.29 -20.29 -14.21
CA ASN A 525 4.96 -19.02 -14.54
C ASN A 525 4.10 -18.10 -15.43
N THR A 526 2.85 -17.90 -15.04
CA THR A 526 1.83 -17.23 -15.83
C THR A 526 1.62 -15.76 -15.47
N LYS A 527 2.33 -15.23 -14.47
CA LYS A 527 2.22 -13.81 -14.10
C LYS A 527 2.84 -12.92 -15.17
N HIS A 528 1.95 -12.31 -15.90
CA HIS A 528 2.21 -11.43 -17.01
C HIS A 528 1.23 -10.27 -16.94
N GLU A 529 1.69 -9.05 -17.19
CA GLU A 529 0.85 -7.85 -17.19
C GLU A 529 1.12 -7.05 -18.45
N TYR A 530 0.07 -6.81 -19.23
CA TYR A 530 0.08 -5.84 -20.31
C TYR A 530 -0.75 -4.64 -19.87
N VAL A 531 -0.08 -3.51 -19.68
CA VAL A 531 -0.68 -2.26 -19.17
C VAL A 531 -0.55 -1.17 -20.21
N ILE A 532 -1.67 -0.54 -20.51
CA ILE A 532 -1.77 0.65 -21.36
C ILE A 532 -2.08 1.82 -20.43
N SER A 533 -1.20 2.82 -20.41
CA SER A 533 -1.36 4.06 -19.67
C SER A 533 -1.50 5.21 -20.64
N ASP A 534 -2.58 5.99 -20.51
CA ASP A 534 -2.87 7.12 -21.37
C ASP A 534 -2.98 8.40 -20.52
N PHE A 535 -1.91 9.18 -20.51
CA PHE A 535 -1.83 10.43 -19.74
C PHE A 535 -2.27 11.65 -20.55
N GLY A 536 -2.65 11.46 -21.84
CA GLY A 536 -3.04 12.48 -22.77
C GLY A 536 -1.97 12.77 -23.82
N ASN A 537 -1.09 13.74 -23.55
CA ASN A 537 0.03 14.06 -24.44
C ASN A 537 1.20 13.08 -24.31
N CYS A 538 1.12 12.10 -23.44
CA CYS A 538 2.03 10.96 -23.39
C CYS A 538 1.27 9.67 -23.08
N TYR A 539 1.84 8.56 -23.52
CA TYR A 539 1.27 7.22 -23.34
C TYR A 539 2.38 6.20 -23.14
N VAL A 540 2.06 5.09 -22.48
CA VAL A 540 2.95 3.96 -22.27
C VAL A 540 2.19 2.66 -22.41
N HIS A 541 2.63 1.81 -23.31
CA HIS A 541 2.22 0.41 -23.43
C HIS A 541 3.34 -0.45 -22.92
N GLN A 542 3.12 -1.18 -21.86
CA GLN A 542 4.14 -1.99 -21.20
C GLN A 542 3.67 -3.43 -21.07
N ASP A 543 4.40 -4.35 -21.71
CA ASP A 543 4.19 -5.79 -21.60
C ASP A 543 5.26 -6.39 -20.69
N SER A 544 4.87 -6.71 -19.45
CA SER A 544 5.77 -7.10 -18.36
C SER A 544 5.65 -8.58 -18.03
N ARG A 545 6.77 -9.27 -18.03
CA ARG A 545 6.90 -10.65 -17.54
C ARG A 545 7.69 -10.67 -16.24
N TYR A 546 7.06 -11.22 -15.22
CA TYR A 546 7.67 -11.39 -13.91
C TYR A 546 8.18 -12.81 -13.75
N TYR A 547 9.40 -12.96 -13.27
CA TYR A 547 9.91 -14.29 -12.88
C TYR A 547 9.33 -14.63 -11.49
N SER A 548 8.12 -15.17 -11.50
CA SER A 548 7.29 -15.38 -10.29
C SER A 548 7.28 -16.83 -9.82
N SER A 549 7.62 -17.79 -10.72
CA SER A 549 7.66 -19.20 -10.36
C SER A 549 8.83 -19.50 -9.42
N ALA A 550 8.53 -19.93 -8.19
CA ALA A 550 9.53 -20.12 -7.18
C ALA A 550 9.17 -21.21 -6.15
N LEU A 551 10.17 -21.95 -5.72
CA LEU A 551 10.09 -22.86 -4.58
C LEU A 551 10.47 -22.11 -3.30
N THR A 552 9.68 -22.26 -2.25
CA THR A 552 9.94 -21.66 -0.93
C THR A 552 9.88 -22.74 0.14
N LEU A 553 10.97 -22.94 0.86
CA LEU A 553 11.00 -23.76 2.07
C LEU A 553 10.88 -22.86 3.29
N ARG A 554 9.85 -23.08 4.09
CA ARG A 554 9.66 -22.42 5.39
C ARG A 554 9.80 -23.42 6.52
N VAL A 555 10.57 -23.05 7.52
CA VAL A 555 10.74 -23.80 8.78
C VAL A 555 10.31 -22.90 9.91
N SER A 556 9.42 -23.38 10.78
CA SER A 556 8.97 -22.64 11.96
C SER A 556 9.07 -23.52 13.20
N TYR A 557 9.62 -22.97 14.27
CA TYR A 557 9.68 -23.60 15.56
C TYR A 557 9.14 -22.67 16.64
N HIS A 558 8.30 -23.15 17.52
CA HIS A 558 7.80 -22.39 18.66
C HIS A 558 7.94 -23.15 19.97
N PHE A 559 8.31 -22.41 21.00
CA PHE A 559 8.41 -22.90 22.37
C PHE A 559 7.46 -22.10 23.27
N ASN A 560 6.58 -22.79 23.99
CA ASN A 560 5.60 -22.14 24.89
C ASN A 560 4.85 -20.99 24.22
N SER A 561 4.12 -21.24 23.16
CA SER A 561 3.48 -20.18 22.37
C SER A 561 2.61 -19.24 23.25
N ALA A 562 3.03 -18.00 23.37
CA ALA A 562 2.27 -16.95 24.04
C ALA A 562 2.21 -15.73 23.10
N GLN A 563 1.00 -15.24 22.83
CA GLN A 563 0.83 -13.96 22.13
C GLN A 563 1.06 -12.82 23.11
N ASN A 564 1.71 -11.72 22.68
CA ASN A 564 1.85 -10.54 23.51
C ASN A 564 0.46 -9.95 23.86
N LYS A 565 0.37 -9.27 24.99
CA LYS A 565 -0.87 -8.65 25.50
C LYS A 565 -0.94 -7.16 25.21
N TYR A 566 -0.18 -6.68 24.25
CA TYR A 566 -0.15 -5.28 23.88
C TYR A 566 -1.53 -4.83 23.37
N LYS A 567 -2.07 -3.74 23.94
CA LYS A 567 -3.41 -3.22 23.64
C LYS A 567 -3.41 -1.89 22.90
N GLY A 568 -2.24 -1.31 22.64
CA GLY A 568 -2.13 -0.04 21.91
C GLY A 568 -2.80 -0.16 20.54
N THR A 569 -3.74 0.74 20.26
CA THR A 569 -4.48 0.82 18.98
C THR A 569 -3.88 1.84 18.02
N GLY A 570 -2.92 2.64 18.51
CA GLY A 570 -2.25 3.69 17.74
C GLY A 570 -3.08 4.97 17.59
N ALA A 571 -2.35 6.03 17.23
CA ALA A 571 -2.87 7.34 16.83
C ALA A 571 -2.24 7.73 15.47
N GLY A 572 -2.89 8.62 14.71
CA GLY A 572 -2.34 9.15 13.46
C GLY A 572 -2.20 8.14 12.33
N GLU A 573 -2.98 7.05 12.30
CA GLU A 573 -2.84 5.97 11.30
C GLU A 573 -2.99 6.47 9.85
N SER A 574 -3.86 7.48 9.63
CA SER A 574 -4.02 8.10 8.31
C SER A 574 -2.73 8.79 7.82
N ALA A 575 -1.99 9.41 8.73
CA ALA A 575 -0.73 10.08 8.41
C ALA A 575 0.42 9.08 8.23
N LYS A 576 0.53 8.06 9.09
CA LYS A 576 1.54 6.99 8.96
C LYS A 576 1.54 6.32 7.59
N ASN A 577 0.36 6.10 7.02
CA ASN A 577 0.19 5.45 5.72
C ASN A 577 0.59 6.32 4.52
N ARG A 578 0.90 7.60 4.75
CA ARG A 578 1.28 8.61 3.73
C ARG A 578 2.77 8.96 3.74
N MET A 579 3.46 8.58 4.82
CA MET A 579 4.89 8.84 5.03
C MET A 579 5.77 7.91 4.20
#